data_2d04c1733bb9c743e8b21301f1e6af7f
#
_entry.id   2d04c1733bb9c743e8b21301f1e6af7f
#
_cell.length_a   1.000
_cell.length_b   1.000
_cell.length_c   1.000
_cell.angle_alpha   90.00
_cell.angle_beta   90.00
_cell.angle_gamma   90.00
#
_symmetry.space_group_name_H-M   'P 1'
#
loop_
_entity.id
_entity.type
_entity.pdbx_description
1 polymer ?
#
loop_
_entity_poly.entity_id
_entity_poly.type
_entity_poly.pdbx_seq_one_letter_code
_entity_poly.pdbx_strand_id
1 'polypeptide(L)'
;MERFIVGTGRCGSTLLSQMLAEHPGALSVFELFNGLDWARRFAPEPISGESYGALIAAEQPMVTAVLRRGYEVAEIIYPFETGRHRRGDPLPWILVAMLPRLSDDPDALFDEVMAHVKGHPPQPALAHHRMLFAWLLERLGKRFWLERSGSSFDYFGELIRNFPAARFLHIHRDGPEAALSMVHHHAYRLPISLIYGAPLDDGARLADLGPLDLHAAPTGRDPISRVLASRPPPALFGRYWCDQVLHGYRALRNLDADRYAEVRFEDLVERPREVLGAIAAFFALPEGGDWIARAAGLVRGIPESRVPELERAERDALEAACRAGQVLLGRA
;
A
#
# COMPACT_ATOMS: atom_id res chain seq x y z
N MET A 1 7.96 18.76 8.12
CA MET A 1 8.01 18.25 6.71
C MET A 1 7.28 16.92 6.67
N GLU A 2 6.30 16.79 5.78
CA GLU A 2 5.54 15.56 5.54
C GLU A 2 6.24 14.73 4.45
N ARG A 3 6.28 13.40 4.59
CA ARG A 3 7.09 12.51 3.75
C ARG A 3 6.25 11.33 3.29
N PHE A 4 6.25 11.08 1.99
CA PHE A 4 5.49 9.98 1.39
C PHE A 4 6.37 9.10 0.52
N ILE A 5 6.19 7.80 0.66
CA ILE A 5 6.69 6.80 -0.29
C ILE A 5 5.52 6.42 -1.17
N VAL A 6 5.62 6.71 -2.46
CA VAL A 6 4.54 6.50 -3.43
C VAL A 6 4.95 5.55 -4.54
N GLY A 7 3.99 4.96 -5.22
CA GLY A 7 4.23 4.09 -6.36
C GLY A 7 3.06 3.19 -6.68
N THR A 8 3.31 2.25 -7.58
CA THR A 8 2.38 1.15 -7.89
C THR A 8 2.41 0.10 -6.78
N GLY A 9 1.46 -0.83 -6.80
CA GLY A 9 1.60 -2.03 -5.99
C GLY A 9 2.82 -2.87 -6.39
N ARG A 10 3.36 -3.64 -5.46
CA ARG A 10 4.44 -4.64 -5.66
C ARG A 10 5.76 -4.07 -6.21
N CYS A 11 6.01 -2.80 -6.01
CA CYS A 11 7.21 -2.08 -6.47
C CYS A 11 8.40 -2.11 -5.48
N GLY A 12 8.29 -2.82 -4.34
CA GLY A 12 9.34 -2.87 -3.32
C GLY A 12 9.17 -1.85 -2.19
N SER A 13 8.09 -1.09 -2.18
CA SER A 13 7.81 -0.06 -1.16
C SER A 13 7.72 -0.62 0.28
N THR A 14 7.32 -1.88 0.46
CA THR A 14 7.34 -2.55 1.77
C THR A 14 8.75 -2.70 2.32
N LEU A 15 9.71 -3.18 1.50
CA LEU A 15 11.11 -3.27 1.89
C LEU A 15 11.67 -1.88 2.25
N LEU A 16 11.43 -0.89 1.38
CA LEU A 16 11.91 0.48 1.64
C LEU A 16 11.33 1.05 2.94
N SER A 17 10.03 0.82 3.21
CA SER A 17 9.39 1.24 4.47
C SER A 17 10.02 0.58 5.69
N GLN A 18 10.33 -0.71 5.62
CA GLN A 18 11.05 -1.44 6.67
C GLN A 18 12.47 -0.89 6.86
N MET A 19 13.19 -0.63 5.77
CA MET A 19 14.54 -0.05 5.83
C MET A 19 14.53 1.33 6.48
N LEU A 20 13.55 2.18 6.17
CA LEU A 20 13.44 3.51 6.78
C LEU A 20 12.97 3.45 8.25
N ALA A 21 12.26 2.41 8.65
CA ALA A 21 11.87 2.17 10.04
C ALA A 21 13.07 1.82 10.94
N GLU A 22 14.21 1.39 10.37
CA GLU A 22 15.47 1.21 11.11
C GLU A 22 16.05 2.53 11.66
N HIS A 23 15.61 3.67 11.08
CA HIS A 23 15.99 4.96 11.64
C HIS A 23 15.29 5.18 12.99
N PRO A 24 16.03 5.43 14.09
CA PRO A 24 15.45 5.44 15.45
C PRO A 24 14.37 6.51 15.64
N GLY A 25 14.44 7.61 14.90
CA GLY A 25 13.45 8.68 14.97
C GLY A 25 12.28 8.53 13.99
N ALA A 26 12.21 7.46 13.18
CA ALA A 26 11.15 7.30 12.20
C ALA A 26 9.90 6.63 12.79
N LEU A 27 8.74 7.20 12.50
CA LEU A 27 7.43 6.57 12.60
C LEU A 27 7.00 6.18 11.18
N SER A 28 7.00 4.89 10.88
CA SER A 28 6.54 4.38 9.59
C SER A 28 5.02 4.14 9.64
N VAL A 29 4.26 5.06 9.06
CA VAL A 29 2.81 4.93 8.87
C VAL A 29 2.58 4.06 7.63
N PHE A 30 2.07 2.85 7.85
CA PHE A 30 1.98 1.83 6.82
C PHE A 30 0.54 1.60 6.38
N GLU A 31 0.27 1.65 5.06
CA GLU A 31 -1.02 1.35 4.42
C GLU A 31 -2.23 2.14 4.96
N LEU A 32 -2.01 3.30 5.59
CA LEU A 32 -3.15 4.00 6.20
C LEU A 32 -4.13 4.47 5.13
N PHE A 33 -3.68 5.27 4.18
CA PHE A 33 -4.59 5.96 3.26
C PHE A 33 -5.19 5.03 2.20
N ASN A 34 -4.52 3.93 1.87
CA ASN A 34 -5.04 2.97 0.90
C ASN A 34 -6.26 2.18 1.42
N GLY A 35 -6.29 1.90 2.73
CA GLY A 35 -7.37 1.10 3.33
C GLY A 35 -8.55 1.90 3.87
N LEU A 36 -8.42 3.22 4.00
CA LEU A 36 -9.52 4.06 4.44
C LEU A 36 -10.56 4.26 3.33
N ASP A 37 -11.79 4.56 3.73
CA ASP A 37 -12.86 4.98 2.80
C ASP A 37 -12.37 6.16 1.93
N TRP A 38 -12.28 5.94 0.64
CA TRP A 38 -11.71 6.89 -0.32
C TRP A 38 -12.49 8.20 -0.40
N ALA A 39 -13.82 8.17 -0.21
CA ALA A 39 -14.64 9.37 -0.20
C ALA A 39 -14.45 10.21 1.07
N ARG A 40 -14.05 9.59 2.19
CA ARG A 40 -14.01 10.22 3.52
C ARG A 40 -12.60 10.52 4.02
N ARG A 41 -11.57 9.82 3.56
CA ARG A 41 -10.20 9.91 4.11
C ARG A 41 -9.60 11.31 4.08
N PHE A 42 -10.00 12.17 3.12
CA PHE A 42 -9.57 13.58 2.99
C PHE A 42 -10.77 14.53 2.87
N ALA A 43 -11.94 14.13 3.36
CA ALA A 43 -13.12 14.99 3.33
C ALA A 43 -12.82 16.32 4.03
N PRO A 44 -13.15 17.47 3.39
CA PRO A 44 -12.87 18.79 3.94
C PRO A 44 -13.87 19.21 5.01
N GLU A 45 -15.04 18.56 5.07
CA GLU A 45 -16.09 18.84 6.06
C GLU A 45 -15.60 18.45 7.45
N PRO A 46 -15.83 19.31 8.49
CA PRO A 46 -15.49 18.96 9.85
C PRO A 46 -16.27 17.74 10.34
N ILE A 47 -15.56 16.77 10.91
CA ILE A 47 -16.13 15.61 11.59
C ILE A 47 -15.66 15.56 13.05
N SER A 48 -16.47 14.98 13.92
CA SER A 48 -16.07 14.78 15.33
C SER A 48 -14.95 13.75 15.46
N GLY A 49 -14.26 13.76 16.61
CA GLY A 49 -13.26 12.74 16.94
C GLY A 49 -13.85 11.32 16.96
N GLU A 50 -15.13 11.16 17.38
CA GLU A 50 -15.81 9.86 17.28
C GLU A 50 -16.02 9.40 15.84
N SER A 51 -16.44 10.31 14.94
CA SER A 51 -16.62 10.01 13.52
C SER A 51 -15.29 9.69 12.84
N TYR A 52 -14.22 10.37 13.23
CA TYR A 52 -12.87 10.06 12.76
C TYR A 52 -12.39 8.71 13.30
N GLY A 53 -12.63 8.42 14.59
CA GLY A 53 -12.37 7.11 15.16
C GLY A 53 -13.08 5.98 14.40
N ALA A 54 -14.37 6.17 14.05
CA ALA A 54 -15.10 5.22 13.22
C ALA A 54 -14.51 5.07 11.81
N LEU A 55 -13.96 6.13 11.23
CA LEU A 55 -13.31 6.07 9.91
C LEU A 55 -12.05 5.19 9.94
N ILE A 56 -11.16 5.38 10.92
CA ILE A 56 -9.90 4.63 11.01
C ILE A 56 -10.08 3.22 11.57
N ALA A 57 -11.15 2.98 12.32
CA ALA A 57 -11.52 1.66 12.84
C ALA A 57 -12.37 0.83 11.86
N ALA A 58 -12.80 1.42 10.74
CA ALA A 58 -13.54 0.67 9.73
C ALA A 58 -12.68 -0.46 9.16
N GLU A 59 -13.31 -1.59 8.83
CA GLU A 59 -12.66 -2.65 8.07
C GLU A 59 -12.41 -2.23 6.62
N GLN A 60 -11.50 -2.92 5.96
CA GLN A 60 -11.37 -2.88 4.50
C GLN A 60 -12.09 -4.13 3.93
N PRO A 61 -13.30 -3.99 3.38
CA PRO A 61 -14.17 -5.13 3.10
C PRO A 61 -13.59 -6.14 2.11
N MET A 62 -12.84 -5.68 1.08
CA MET A 62 -12.20 -6.59 0.13
C MET A 62 -11.14 -7.46 0.80
N VAL A 63 -10.34 -6.87 1.70
CA VAL A 63 -9.31 -7.61 2.45
C VAL A 63 -9.95 -8.61 3.40
N THR A 64 -10.98 -8.19 4.15
CA THR A 64 -11.75 -9.11 5.00
C THR A 64 -12.33 -10.29 4.20
N ALA A 65 -12.89 -10.01 3.01
CA ALA A 65 -13.43 -11.05 2.14
C ALA A 65 -12.37 -12.06 1.68
N VAL A 66 -11.14 -11.61 1.43
CA VAL A 66 -9.99 -12.47 1.08
C VAL A 66 -9.58 -13.33 2.27
N LEU A 67 -9.39 -12.73 3.46
CA LEU A 67 -9.00 -13.44 4.68
C LEU A 67 -10.04 -14.47 5.12
N ARG A 68 -11.33 -14.13 5.02
CA ARG A 68 -12.46 -15.01 5.36
C ARG A 68 -12.49 -16.27 4.51
N ARG A 69 -11.91 -16.24 3.31
CA ARG A 69 -11.78 -17.37 2.39
C ARG A 69 -10.46 -18.14 2.53
N GLY A 70 -9.70 -17.86 3.60
CA GLY A 70 -8.48 -18.59 3.94
C GLY A 70 -7.25 -18.17 3.15
N TYR A 71 -7.34 -17.11 2.33
CA TYR A 71 -6.18 -16.58 1.62
C TYR A 71 -5.40 -15.58 2.50
N GLU A 72 -4.10 -15.51 2.28
CA GLU A 72 -3.24 -14.57 2.98
C GLU A 72 -3.07 -13.27 2.20
N VAL A 73 -2.88 -12.18 2.93
CA VAL A 73 -2.52 -10.86 2.44
C VAL A 73 -1.23 -10.44 3.14
N ALA A 74 -0.14 -10.32 2.40
CA ALA A 74 1.21 -10.15 2.94
C ALA A 74 1.40 -8.88 3.81
N GLU A 75 0.57 -7.87 3.59
CA GLU A 75 0.58 -6.62 4.35
C GLU A 75 0.00 -6.78 5.76
N ILE A 76 -0.78 -7.83 6.00
CA ILE A 76 -1.46 -8.08 7.28
C ILE A 76 -0.57 -8.93 8.16
N ILE A 77 -0.08 -8.33 9.23
CA ILE A 77 0.79 -8.98 10.22
C ILE A 77 0.18 -8.98 11.63
N TYR A 78 -1.15 -8.80 11.72
CA TYR A 78 -1.86 -8.89 12.99
C TYR A 78 -1.67 -10.28 13.61
N PRO A 79 -1.35 -10.38 14.92
CA PRO A 79 -1.08 -11.65 15.58
C PRO A 79 -2.37 -12.40 15.93
N PHE A 80 -3.04 -13.00 14.93
CA PHE A 80 -4.33 -13.70 15.09
C PHE A 80 -4.34 -14.79 16.17
N GLU A 81 -3.20 -15.37 16.48
CA GLU A 81 -3.09 -16.44 17.49
C GLU A 81 -3.22 -15.89 18.94
N THR A 82 -2.75 -14.66 19.17
CA THR A 82 -2.68 -14.05 20.51
C THR A 82 -3.56 -12.83 20.66
N GLY A 83 -3.94 -12.18 19.55
CA GLY A 83 -4.77 -10.98 19.52
C GLY A 83 -6.25 -11.26 19.78
N ARG A 84 -7.03 -10.18 19.96
CA ARG A 84 -8.47 -10.22 20.25
C ARG A 84 -9.33 -10.76 19.11
N HIS A 85 -8.89 -10.55 17.87
CA HIS A 85 -9.64 -10.86 16.65
C HIS A 85 -9.20 -12.18 16.04
N ARG A 86 -10.11 -12.80 15.29
CA ARG A 86 -9.83 -14.03 14.54
C ARG A 86 -9.70 -13.73 13.05
N ARG A 87 -9.02 -14.60 12.34
CA ARG A 87 -8.89 -14.49 10.87
C ARG A 87 -10.29 -14.52 10.23
N GLY A 88 -10.58 -13.52 9.41
CA GLY A 88 -11.88 -13.37 8.74
C GLY A 88 -12.92 -12.55 9.51
N ASP A 89 -12.62 -12.11 10.74
CA ASP A 89 -13.45 -11.11 11.40
C ASP A 89 -13.35 -9.76 10.66
N PRO A 90 -14.38 -8.89 10.75
CA PRO A 90 -14.25 -7.49 10.37
C PRO A 90 -13.22 -6.81 11.28
N LEU A 91 -12.04 -6.48 10.73
CA LEU A 91 -10.93 -5.93 11.50
C LEU A 91 -10.75 -4.45 11.20
N PRO A 92 -10.53 -3.60 12.24
CA PRO A 92 -10.11 -2.24 12.04
C PRO A 92 -8.88 -2.17 11.13
N TRP A 93 -8.95 -1.39 10.05
CA TRP A 93 -7.86 -1.34 9.07
C TRP A 93 -6.52 -0.97 9.70
N ILE A 94 -6.50 0.04 10.57
CA ILE A 94 -5.25 0.45 11.22
C ILE A 94 -4.68 -0.64 12.13
N LEU A 95 -5.53 -1.49 12.71
CA LEU A 95 -5.13 -2.59 13.57
C LEU A 95 -4.45 -3.72 12.79
N VAL A 96 -4.85 -3.97 11.55
CA VAL A 96 -4.25 -5.05 10.77
C VAL A 96 -3.02 -4.63 9.97
N ALA A 97 -2.97 -3.38 9.50
CA ALA A 97 -1.92 -2.93 8.60
C ALA A 97 -0.84 -2.09 9.31
N MET A 98 -1.21 -1.15 10.16
CA MET A 98 -0.31 -0.14 10.72
C MET A 98 0.18 -0.48 12.13
N LEU A 99 -0.73 -0.66 13.09
CA LEU A 99 -0.38 -0.77 14.51
C LEU A 99 0.51 -1.97 14.86
N PRO A 100 0.37 -3.15 14.23
CA PRO A 100 1.27 -4.28 14.49
C PRO A 100 2.72 -4.05 14.06
N ARG A 101 2.99 -2.98 13.31
CA ARG A 101 4.35 -2.54 12.94
C ARG A 101 4.92 -1.53 13.91
N LEU A 102 4.10 -1.02 14.82
CA LEU A 102 4.45 0.04 15.76
C LEU A 102 4.53 -0.45 17.21
N SER A 103 3.89 -1.59 17.51
CA SER A 103 3.83 -2.15 18.87
C SER A 103 3.74 -3.67 18.84
N ASP A 104 4.36 -4.33 19.82
CA ASP A 104 4.22 -5.76 20.07
C ASP A 104 2.83 -6.11 20.63
N ASP A 105 2.12 -5.13 21.21
CA ASP A 105 0.71 -5.24 21.61
C ASP A 105 -0.13 -4.24 20.78
N PRO A 106 -0.53 -4.63 19.56
CA PRO A 106 -1.32 -3.75 18.70
C PRO A 106 -2.74 -3.49 19.22
N ASP A 107 -3.32 -4.41 19.99
CA ASP A 107 -4.65 -4.25 20.57
C ASP A 107 -4.66 -3.16 21.66
N ALA A 108 -3.66 -3.15 22.54
CA ALA A 108 -3.52 -2.10 23.55
C ALA A 108 -3.25 -0.74 22.88
N LEU A 109 -2.37 -0.68 21.88
CA LEU A 109 -2.12 0.56 21.15
C LEU A 109 -3.37 1.05 20.40
N PHE A 110 -4.20 0.13 19.87
CA PHE A 110 -5.47 0.48 19.24
C PHE A 110 -6.42 1.15 20.24
N ASP A 111 -6.56 0.59 21.44
CA ASP A 111 -7.41 1.19 22.49
C ASP A 111 -6.93 2.61 22.88
N GLU A 112 -5.62 2.80 23.00
CA GLU A 112 -5.02 4.13 23.24
C GLU A 112 -5.32 5.11 22.10
N VAL A 113 -5.15 4.67 20.83
CA VAL A 113 -5.50 5.48 19.64
C VAL A 113 -6.96 5.89 19.68
N MET A 114 -7.87 4.94 19.93
CA MET A 114 -9.31 5.22 19.96
C MET A 114 -9.69 6.17 21.09
N ALA A 115 -9.09 6.02 22.26
CA ALA A 115 -9.28 6.94 23.37
C ALA A 115 -8.79 8.35 23.05
N HIS A 116 -7.61 8.46 22.40
CA HIS A 116 -7.03 9.74 22.01
C HIS A 116 -7.89 10.45 20.97
N VAL A 117 -8.23 9.79 19.86
CA VAL A 117 -8.95 10.44 18.75
C VAL A 117 -10.37 10.84 19.13
N LYS A 118 -11.00 10.14 20.08
CA LYS A 118 -12.32 10.52 20.62
C LYS A 118 -12.32 11.94 21.21
N GLY A 119 -11.19 12.38 21.77
CA GLY A 119 -11.03 13.73 22.34
C GLY A 119 -10.78 14.84 21.30
N HIS A 120 -10.63 14.50 20.01
CA HIS A 120 -10.35 15.51 18.99
C HIS A 120 -11.54 16.46 18.80
N PRO A 121 -11.32 17.78 18.65
CA PRO A 121 -12.37 18.71 18.29
C PRO A 121 -12.90 18.42 16.88
N PRO A 122 -14.12 18.86 16.54
CA PRO A 122 -14.63 18.78 15.17
C PRO A 122 -13.70 19.53 14.19
N GLN A 123 -13.21 18.82 13.16
CA GLN A 123 -12.27 19.34 12.17
C GLN A 123 -12.24 18.45 10.92
N PRO A 124 -11.64 18.90 9.78
CA PRO A 124 -11.46 18.07 8.61
C PRO A 124 -10.65 16.79 8.89
N ALA A 125 -10.92 15.73 8.12
CA ALA A 125 -10.23 14.44 8.26
C ALA A 125 -8.69 14.58 8.25
N LEU A 126 -8.15 15.45 7.38
CA LEU A 126 -6.72 15.72 7.29
C LEU A 126 -6.12 16.29 8.59
N ALA A 127 -6.85 17.15 9.30
CA ALA A 127 -6.41 17.69 10.58
C ALA A 127 -6.38 16.59 11.66
N HIS A 128 -7.36 15.69 11.66
CA HIS A 128 -7.37 14.51 12.53
C HIS A 128 -6.17 13.60 12.25
N HIS A 129 -5.82 13.33 10.98
CA HIS A 129 -4.62 12.53 10.65
C HIS A 129 -3.36 13.17 11.22
N ARG A 130 -3.20 14.49 11.06
CA ARG A 130 -2.03 15.21 11.59
C ARG A 130 -1.94 15.14 13.12
N MET A 131 -3.07 15.28 13.81
CA MET A 131 -3.12 15.14 15.27
C MET A 131 -2.77 13.71 15.70
N LEU A 132 -3.31 12.70 15.05
CA LEU A 132 -2.98 11.30 15.32
C LEU A 132 -1.48 11.03 15.11
N PHE A 133 -0.90 11.50 14.01
CA PHE A 133 0.54 11.29 13.76
C PHE A 133 1.41 12.04 14.77
N ALA A 134 1.03 13.24 15.16
CA ALA A 134 1.75 14.00 16.20
C ALA A 134 1.71 13.26 17.55
N TRP A 135 0.54 12.75 17.94
CA TRP A 135 0.40 11.95 19.15
C TRP A 135 1.20 10.64 19.09
N LEU A 136 1.16 9.92 17.97
CA LEU A 136 1.96 8.70 17.80
C LEU A 136 3.46 8.97 17.87
N LEU A 137 3.94 10.09 17.34
CA LEU A 137 5.34 10.51 17.46
C LEU A 137 5.73 10.68 18.93
N GLU A 138 4.93 11.38 19.71
CA GLU A 138 5.16 11.59 21.14
C GLU A 138 5.08 10.27 21.91
N ARG A 139 3.99 9.50 21.71
CA ARG A 139 3.72 8.23 22.39
C ARG A 139 4.81 7.19 22.18
N LEU A 140 5.42 7.16 20.99
CA LEU A 140 6.43 6.18 20.60
C LEU A 140 7.86 6.73 20.63
N GLY A 141 8.07 7.97 21.11
CA GLY A 141 9.37 8.61 21.16
C GLY A 141 10.02 8.82 19.80
N LYS A 142 9.20 9.08 18.75
CA LYS A 142 9.67 9.29 17.38
C LYS A 142 9.78 10.78 17.07
N ARG A 143 10.57 11.11 16.03
CA ARG A 143 10.86 12.52 15.69
C ARG A 143 10.19 13.00 14.42
N PHE A 144 9.89 12.07 13.52
CA PHE A 144 9.22 12.36 12.24
C PHE A 144 8.46 11.14 11.75
N TRP A 145 7.48 11.38 10.92
CA TRP A 145 6.73 10.32 10.26
C TRP A 145 6.98 10.31 8.76
N LEU A 146 6.79 9.13 8.16
CA LEU A 146 6.65 8.93 6.73
C LEU A 146 5.51 7.96 6.50
N GLU A 147 4.68 8.27 5.52
CA GLU A 147 3.55 7.43 5.13
C GLU A 147 3.91 6.63 3.88
N ARG A 148 3.54 5.36 3.88
CA ARG A 148 3.69 4.46 2.77
C ARG A 148 2.42 3.63 2.62
N SER A 149 1.71 3.84 1.51
CA SER A 149 0.61 2.99 1.06
C SER A 149 0.93 2.40 -0.31
N GLY A 150 0.66 1.11 -0.49
CA GLY A 150 0.73 0.47 -1.78
C GLY A 150 -0.29 1.05 -2.75
N SER A 151 -0.03 0.97 -4.05
CA SER A 151 -0.92 1.50 -5.09
C SER A 151 -1.31 2.98 -4.90
N SER A 152 -0.46 3.76 -4.21
CA SER A 152 -0.74 5.18 -3.92
C SER A 152 -0.81 6.06 -5.18
N PHE A 153 -0.33 5.57 -6.32
CA PHE A 153 -0.49 6.24 -7.61
C PHE A 153 -1.96 6.33 -8.05
N ASP A 154 -2.85 5.47 -7.56
CA ASP A 154 -4.29 5.55 -7.82
C ASP A 154 -4.93 6.83 -7.26
N TYR A 155 -4.31 7.45 -6.24
CA TYR A 155 -4.80 8.69 -5.60
C TYR A 155 -3.70 9.73 -5.38
N PHE A 156 -2.61 9.64 -6.11
CA PHE A 156 -1.46 10.52 -5.92
C PHE A 156 -1.81 12.01 -6.04
N GLY A 157 -2.70 12.38 -6.96
CA GLY A 157 -3.19 13.74 -7.08
C GLY A 157 -3.91 14.26 -5.83
N GLU A 158 -4.58 13.38 -5.07
CA GLU A 158 -5.16 13.74 -3.76
C GLU A 158 -4.09 14.02 -2.72
N LEU A 159 -3.04 13.19 -2.67
CA LEU A 159 -1.90 13.41 -1.76
C LEU A 159 -1.23 14.77 -2.03
N ILE A 160 -0.96 15.09 -3.30
CA ILE A 160 -0.35 16.38 -3.68
C ILE A 160 -1.21 17.57 -3.23
N ARG A 161 -2.53 17.50 -3.43
CA ARG A 161 -3.46 18.57 -3.03
C ARG A 161 -3.58 18.74 -1.52
N ASN A 162 -3.64 17.65 -0.79
CA ASN A 162 -3.85 17.66 0.66
C ASN A 162 -2.56 17.91 1.46
N PHE A 163 -1.40 17.64 0.86
CA PHE A 163 -0.09 17.81 1.48
C PHE A 163 0.82 18.71 0.62
N PRO A 164 0.50 20.00 0.49
CA PRO A 164 1.17 20.90 -0.46
C PRO A 164 2.64 21.19 -0.13
N ALA A 165 3.10 20.89 1.09
CA ALA A 165 4.51 21.03 1.49
C ALA A 165 5.25 19.68 1.61
N ALA A 166 4.60 18.57 1.24
CA ALA A 166 5.20 17.24 1.37
C ALA A 166 6.24 16.95 0.29
N ARG A 167 7.17 16.08 0.62
CA ARG A 167 8.07 15.41 -0.34
C ARG A 167 7.59 13.99 -0.62
N PHE A 168 7.67 13.62 -1.90
CA PHE A 168 7.19 12.34 -2.42
C PHE A 168 8.35 11.58 -3.05
N LEU A 169 8.66 10.42 -2.51
CA LEU A 169 9.63 9.49 -3.04
C LEU A 169 8.89 8.37 -3.80
N HIS A 170 9.06 8.34 -5.10
CA HIS A 170 8.50 7.30 -5.95
C HIS A 170 9.47 6.12 -6.04
N ILE A 171 9.07 4.97 -5.51
CA ILE A 171 9.77 3.73 -5.77
C ILE A 171 9.07 2.96 -6.88
N HIS A 172 9.83 2.53 -7.89
CA HIS A 172 9.30 1.77 -9.02
C HIS A 172 10.15 0.54 -9.33
N ARG A 173 9.53 -0.45 -9.91
CA ARG A 173 10.11 -1.72 -10.31
C ARG A 173 9.78 -2.00 -11.75
N ASP A 174 10.52 -2.92 -12.41
CA ASP A 174 10.17 -3.47 -13.72
C ASP A 174 8.69 -3.87 -13.78
N GLY A 175 8.00 -3.44 -14.85
CA GLY A 175 6.55 -3.61 -14.96
C GLY A 175 6.09 -5.06 -15.03
N PRO A 176 6.64 -5.88 -15.94
CA PRO A 176 6.36 -7.31 -16.00
C PRO A 176 6.59 -8.02 -14.67
N GLU A 177 7.68 -7.73 -13.95
CA GLU A 177 7.99 -8.33 -12.66
C GLU A 177 7.02 -7.87 -11.55
N ALA A 178 6.65 -6.59 -11.54
CA ALA A 178 5.65 -6.07 -10.61
C ALA A 178 4.27 -6.70 -10.87
N ALA A 179 3.86 -6.82 -12.13
CA ALA A 179 2.61 -7.45 -12.54
C ALA A 179 2.56 -8.93 -12.14
N LEU A 180 3.63 -9.70 -12.38
CA LEU A 180 3.71 -11.10 -11.96
C LEU A 180 3.69 -11.25 -10.44
N SER A 181 4.29 -10.31 -9.71
CA SER A 181 4.15 -10.28 -8.25
C SER A 181 2.71 -10.03 -7.80
N MET A 182 1.92 -9.22 -8.54
CA MET A 182 0.48 -9.02 -8.28
C MET A 182 -0.35 -10.28 -8.57
N VAL A 183 -0.04 -11.04 -9.62
CA VAL A 183 -0.72 -12.32 -9.96
C VAL A 183 -0.71 -13.28 -8.77
N HIS A 184 0.39 -13.33 -8.03
CA HIS A 184 0.55 -14.20 -6.86
C HIS A 184 -0.06 -13.62 -5.56
N HIS A 185 -0.58 -12.39 -5.60
CA HIS A 185 -1.14 -11.73 -4.44
C HIS A 185 -2.67 -11.68 -4.53
N HIS A 186 -3.35 -12.51 -3.75
CA HIS A 186 -4.80 -12.70 -3.86
C HIS A 186 -5.64 -11.42 -3.74
N ALA A 187 -5.18 -10.42 -2.96
CA ALA A 187 -5.89 -9.15 -2.85
C ALA A 187 -6.00 -8.35 -4.15
N TYR A 188 -5.18 -8.66 -5.18
CA TYR A 188 -5.32 -8.01 -6.50
C TYR A 188 -6.34 -8.68 -7.42
N ARG A 189 -6.69 -9.96 -7.18
CA ARG A 189 -7.57 -10.71 -8.10
C ARG A 189 -8.95 -10.09 -8.21
N LEU A 190 -9.53 -9.68 -7.09
CA LEU A 190 -10.86 -9.07 -7.08
C LEU A 190 -10.88 -7.68 -7.76
N PRO A 191 -9.98 -6.73 -7.43
CA PRO A 191 -9.84 -5.47 -8.17
C PRO A 191 -9.62 -5.67 -9.68
N ILE A 192 -8.73 -6.57 -10.08
CA ILE A 192 -8.47 -6.87 -11.50
C ILE A 192 -9.73 -7.38 -12.20
N SER A 193 -10.50 -8.26 -11.56
CA SER A 193 -11.75 -8.77 -12.12
C SER A 193 -12.83 -7.70 -12.22
N LEU A 194 -12.90 -6.78 -11.23
CA LEU A 194 -13.83 -5.67 -11.24
C LEU A 194 -13.49 -4.63 -12.32
N ILE A 195 -12.22 -4.27 -12.44
CA ILE A 195 -11.77 -3.18 -13.33
C ILE A 195 -11.73 -3.63 -14.80
N TYR A 196 -11.21 -4.85 -15.06
CA TYR A 196 -10.94 -5.30 -16.42
C TYR A 196 -11.83 -6.45 -16.87
N GLY A 197 -12.78 -6.89 -16.05
CA GLY A 197 -13.67 -8.00 -16.40
C GLY A 197 -12.90 -9.29 -16.69
N ALA A 198 -11.89 -9.61 -15.85
CA ALA A 198 -11.06 -10.79 -16.06
C ALA A 198 -11.91 -12.06 -16.18
N PRO A 199 -11.63 -12.95 -17.14
CA PRO A 199 -12.29 -14.23 -17.22
C PRO A 199 -11.86 -15.13 -16.06
N LEU A 200 -12.79 -15.95 -15.57
CA LEU A 200 -12.54 -17.08 -14.69
C LEU A 200 -12.07 -18.28 -15.50
N ASP A 201 -11.61 -19.34 -14.83
CA ASP A 201 -11.07 -20.54 -15.47
C ASP A 201 -12.10 -21.26 -16.37
N ASP A 202 -13.39 -21.08 -16.10
CA ASP A 202 -14.50 -21.60 -16.93
C ASP A 202 -15.02 -20.61 -18.01
N GLY A 203 -14.33 -19.47 -18.16
CA GLY A 203 -14.67 -18.44 -19.15
C GLY A 203 -15.73 -17.43 -18.67
N ALA A 204 -16.42 -17.66 -17.56
CA ALA A 204 -17.36 -16.70 -16.98
C ALA A 204 -16.62 -15.45 -16.48
N ARG A 205 -17.33 -14.34 -16.31
CA ARG A 205 -16.81 -13.11 -15.73
C ARG A 205 -17.54 -12.81 -14.43
N LEU A 206 -16.94 -11.98 -13.57
CA LEU A 206 -17.57 -11.58 -12.31
C LEU A 206 -18.99 -11.00 -12.52
N ALA A 207 -19.20 -10.24 -13.59
CA ALA A 207 -20.50 -9.67 -13.93
C ALA A 207 -21.58 -10.75 -14.22
N ASP A 208 -21.19 -11.94 -14.64
CA ASP A 208 -22.10 -13.06 -14.94
C ASP A 208 -22.54 -13.82 -13.69
N LEU A 209 -21.88 -13.55 -12.53
CA LEU A 209 -22.09 -14.29 -11.27
C LEU A 209 -23.17 -13.67 -10.37
N GLY A 210 -23.76 -12.54 -10.78
CA GLY A 210 -24.72 -11.80 -9.98
C GLY A 210 -24.09 -10.77 -9.02
N PRO A 211 -24.86 -10.23 -8.06
CA PRO A 211 -24.40 -9.19 -7.17
C PRO A 211 -23.21 -9.62 -6.32
N LEU A 212 -22.21 -8.74 -6.18
CA LEU A 212 -21.07 -8.95 -5.33
C LEU A 212 -21.40 -8.49 -3.90
N ASP A 213 -21.43 -9.43 -2.97
CA ASP A 213 -21.55 -9.16 -1.54
C ASP A 213 -20.24 -9.50 -0.83
N LEU A 214 -19.48 -8.47 -0.45
CA LEU A 214 -18.20 -8.62 0.25
C LEU A 214 -18.34 -9.19 1.67
N HIS A 215 -19.52 -9.09 2.25
CA HIS A 215 -19.81 -9.58 3.61
C HIS A 215 -20.37 -11.01 3.63
N ALA A 216 -20.75 -11.55 2.47
CA ALA A 216 -21.28 -12.90 2.37
C ALA A 216 -20.31 -13.95 2.93
N ALA A 217 -20.87 -14.92 3.63
CA ALA A 217 -20.13 -16.09 4.08
C ALA A 217 -19.59 -16.89 2.89
N PRO A 218 -18.35 -17.40 2.96
CA PRO A 218 -17.79 -18.19 1.88
C PRO A 218 -18.52 -19.53 1.71
N THR A 219 -18.92 -19.84 0.48
CA THR A 219 -19.53 -21.12 0.12
C THR A 219 -18.62 -21.98 -0.79
N GLY A 220 -17.47 -21.43 -1.19
CA GLY A 220 -16.58 -22.01 -2.21
C GLY A 220 -17.10 -21.84 -3.66
N ARG A 221 -18.39 -21.56 -3.83
CA ARG A 221 -19.04 -21.32 -5.13
C ARG A 221 -19.57 -19.89 -5.30
N ASP A 222 -19.47 -19.08 -4.25
CA ASP A 222 -19.83 -17.68 -4.33
C ASP A 222 -18.90 -16.90 -5.27
N PRO A 223 -19.33 -15.73 -5.81
CA PRO A 223 -18.56 -14.97 -6.80
C PRO A 223 -17.13 -14.66 -6.36
N ILE A 224 -16.91 -14.29 -5.09
CA ILE A 224 -15.59 -13.92 -4.59
C ILE A 224 -14.69 -15.16 -4.49
N SER A 225 -15.19 -16.28 -3.98
CA SER A 225 -14.44 -17.55 -3.90
C SER A 225 -13.99 -18.00 -5.29
N ARG A 226 -14.85 -17.88 -6.31
CA ARG A 226 -14.51 -18.23 -7.69
C ARG A 226 -13.42 -17.30 -8.25
N VAL A 227 -13.54 -15.98 -8.06
CA VAL A 227 -12.51 -15.02 -8.48
C VAL A 227 -11.16 -15.30 -7.79
N LEU A 228 -11.17 -15.56 -6.48
CA LEU A 228 -9.93 -15.81 -5.74
C LEU A 228 -9.28 -17.14 -6.12
N ALA A 229 -10.05 -18.14 -6.55
CA ALA A 229 -9.53 -19.40 -7.05
C ALA A 229 -8.98 -19.31 -8.48
N SER A 230 -9.50 -18.38 -9.30
CA SER A 230 -9.12 -18.22 -10.70
C SER A 230 -7.72 -17.63 -10.87
N ARG A 231 -7.16 -17.79 -12.09
CA ARG A 231 -5.89 -17.17 -12.50
C ARG A 231 -6.12 -16.18 -13.64
N PRO A 232 -6.42 -14.91 -13.34
CA PRO A 232 -6.56 -13.90 -14.39
C PRO A 232 -5.26 -13.78 -15.23
N PRO A 233 -5.38 -13.51 -16.55
CA PRO A 233 -4.21 -13.38 -17.43
C PRO A 233 -3.21 -12.34 -16.90
N PRO A 234 -1.88 -12.62 -16.87
CA PRO A 234 -0.84 -11.70 -16.40
C PRO A 234 -0.88 -10.32 -17.07
N ALA A 235 -1.28 -10.26 -18.35
CA ALA A 235 -1.41 -9.02 -19.10
C ALA A 235 -2.41 -8.02 -18.47
N LEU A 236 -3.44 -8.48 -17.75
CA LEU A 236 -4.38 -7.59 -17.05
C LEU A 236 -3.72 -6.90 -15.84
N PHE A 237 -2.83 -7.60 -15.14
CA PHE A 237 -2.03 -7.03 -14.06
C PHE A 237 -0.98 -6.06 -14.62
N GLY A 238 -0.39 -6.37 -15.79
CA GLY A 238 0.50 -5.47 -16.51
C GLY A 238 -0.23 -4.18 -16.93
N ARG A 239 -1.47 -4.30 -17.42
CA ARG A 239 -2.32 -3.15 -17.74
C ARG A 239 -2.62 -2.32 -16.48
N TYR A 240 -2.98 -2.94 -15.37
CA TYR A 240 -3.23 -2.24 -14.11
C TYR A 240 -1.99 -1.48 -13.63
N TRP A 241 -0.82 -2.13 -13.63
CA TRP A 241 0.44 -1.48 -13.33
C TRP A 241 0.70 -0.28 -14.25
N CYS A 242 0.50 -0.43 -15.55
CA CYS A 242 0.69 0.63 -16.54
C CYS A 242 -0.28 1.79 -16.31
N ASP A 243 -1.57 1.51 -16.07
CA ASP A 243 -2.59 2.52 -15.80
C ASP A 243 -2.26 3.32 -14.52
N GLN A 244 -1.74 2.66 -13.46
CA GLN A 244 -1.25 3.33 -12.27
C GLN A 244 -0.07 4.27 -12.58
N VAL A 245 0.93 3.82 -13.35
CA VAL A 245 2.07 4.66 -13.76
C VAL A 245 1.58 5.88 -14.53
N LEU A 246 0.74 5.67 -15.54
CA LEU A 246 0.17 6.76 -16.34
C LEU A 246 -0.62 7.76 -15.48
N HIS A 247 -1.39 7.27 -14.52
CA HIS A 247 -2.17 8.10 -13.61
C HIS A 247 -1.27 8.93 -12.70
N GLY A 248 -0.27 8.30 -12.08
CA GLY A 248 0.70 8.97 -11.21
C GLY A 248 1.48 10.06 -11.94
N TYR A 249 1.97 9.77 -13.13
CA TYR A 249 2.72 10.76 -13.93
C TYR A 249 1.86 11.95 -14.40
N ARG A 250 0.56 11.77 -14.61
CA ARG A 250 -0.34 12.92 -14.85
C ARG A 250 -0.39 13.86 -13.65
N ALA A 251 -0.40 13.33 -12.44
CA ALA A 251 -0.41 14.13 -11.22
C ALA A 251 0.89 14.90 -11.00
N LEU A 252 2.04 14.35 -11.42
CA LEU A 252 3.36 14.99 -11.30
C LEU A 252 3.49 16.32 -12.05
N ARG A 253 2.70 16.57 -13.10
CA ARG A 253 2.81 17.79 -13.91
C ARG A 253 2.66 19.10 -13.12
N ASN A 254 2.04 19.03 -11.94
CA ASN A 254 1.78 20.17 -11.07
C ASN A 254 2.61 20.12 -9.77
N LEU A 255 3.65 19.31 -9.73
CA LEU A 255 4.51 19.15 -8.56
C LEU A 255 5.88 19.77 -8.82
N ASP A 256 6.36 20.60 -7.89
CA ASP A 256 7.69 21.18 -7.95
C ASP A 256 8.77 20.09 -7.92
N ALA A 257 9.80 20.23 -8.75
CA ALA A 257 10.82 19.20 -8.95
C ALA A 257 11.60 18.85 -7.67
N ASP A 258 11.77 19.78 -6.74
CA ASP A 258 12.45 19.58 -5.46
C ASP A 258 11.62 18.77 -4.42
N ARG A 259 10.34 18.56 -4.72
CA ARG A 259 9.40 17.79 -3.90
C ARG A 259 9.25 16.33 -4.35
N TYR A 260 9.90 15.94 -5.43
CA TYR A 260 9.78 14.60 -6.00
C TYR A 260 11.15 13.99 -6.28
N ALA A 261 11.31 12.72 -5.94
CA ALA A 261 12.47 11.92 -6.32
C ALA A 261 12.02 10.51 -6.70
N GLU A 262 12.82 9.86 -7.53
CA GLU A 262 12.57 8.47 -7.96
C GLU A 262 13.69 7.54 -7.48
N VAL A 263 13.29 6.31 -7.18
CA VAL A 263 14.20 5.21 -6.83
C VAL A 263 13.77 3.94 -7.56
N ARG A 264 14.70 3.31 -8.25
CA ARG A 264 14.49 1.98 -8.80
C ARG A 264 14.64 0.94 -7.69
N PHE A 265 13.72 -0.01 -7.64
CA PHE A 265 13.79 -1.11 -6.67
C PHE A 265 15.11 -1.90 -6.81
N GLU A 266 15.55 -2.12 -8.03
CA GLU A 266 16.77 -2.84 -8.33
C GLU A 266 18.00 -2.11 -7.75
N ASP A 267 18.09 -0.78 -7.93
CA ASP A 267 19.15 0.04 -7.37
C ASP A 267 19.15 0.01 -5.82
N LEU A 268 17.96 0.03 -5.21
CA LEU A 268 17.82 -0.10 -3.75
C LEU A 268 18.38 -1.43 -3.25
N VAL A 269 18.19 -2.50 -4.01
CA VAL A 269 18.67 -3.84 -3.62
C VAL A 269 20.17 -4.00 -3.90
N GLU A 270 20.67 -3.49 -5.02
CA GLU A 270 22.07 -3.63 -5.42
C GLU A 270 23.01 -2.69 -4.64
N ARG A 271 22.55 -1.46 -4.37
CA ARG A 271 23.35 -0.39 -3.75
C ARG A 271 22.62 0.25 -2.56
N PRO A 272 22.15 -0.55 -1.57
CA PRO A 272 21.24 -0.08 -0.53
C PRO A 272 21.78 1.08 0.29
N ARG A 273 23.07 1.10 0.61
CA ARG A 273 23.68 2.17 1.42
C ARG A 273 23.71 3.50 0.68
N GLU A 274 24.05 3.49 -0.60
CA GLU A 274 24.09 4.68 -1.45
C GLU A 274 22.68 5.25 -1.62
N VAL A 275 21.73 4.39 -2.00
CA VAL A 275 20.34 4.78 -2.23
C VAL A 275 19.68 5.30 -0.94
N LEU A 276 19.88 4.65 0.20
CA LEU A 276 19.38 5.13 1.49
C LEU A 276 20.00 6.47 1.90
N GLY A 277 21.28 6.69 1.60
CA GLY A 277 21.93 7.98 1.83
C GLY A 277 21.29 9.11 1.01
N ALA A 278 21.00 8.84 -0.28
CA ALA A 278 20.30 9.80 -1.14
C ALA A 278 18.85 10.07 -0.67
N ILE A 279 18.13 9.03 -0.24
CA ILE A 279 16.78 9.15 0.33
C ILE A 279 16.81 9.97 1.63
N ALA A 280 17.79 9.72 2.51
CA ALA A 280 17.94 10.47 3.75
C ALA A 280 18.15 11.96 3.48
N ALA A 281 18.99 12.29 2.50
CA ALA A 281 19.22 13.68 2.08
C ALA A 281 17.95 14.29 1.47
N PHE A 282 17.26 13.58 0.57
CA PHE A 282 16.02 14.04 -0.05
C PHE A 282 14.93 14.33 1.00
N PHE A 283 14.74 13.44 1.95
CA PHE A 283 13.77 13.62 3.03
C PHE A 283 14.25 14.52 4.17
N ALA A 284 15.48 15.03 4.10
CA ALA A 284 16.13 15.77 5.19
C ALA A 284 15.97 15.03 6.53
N LEU A 285 16.33 13.74 6.55
CA LEU A 285 16.26 12.95 7.78
C LEU A 285 17.37 13.40 8.73
N PRO A 286 17.07 13.51 10.04
CA PRO A 286 18.08 13.82 11.02
C PRO A 286 19.11 12.70 11.15
N GLU A 287 20.24 12.97 11.78
CA GLU A 287 21.20 11.92 12.10
C GLU A 287 20.55 10.83 12.96
N GLY A 288 20.84 9.58 12.65
CA GLY A 288 20.25 8.39 13.25
C GLY A 288 21.26 7.27 13.57
N GLY A 289 22.55 7.60 13.67
CA GLY A 289 23.63 6.60 13.88
C GLY A 289 23.73 5.62 12.70
N ASP A 290 24.02 4.36 12.99
CA ASP A 290 24.30 3.32 11.96
C ASP A 290 23.03 2.71 11.32
N TRP A 291 21.91 3.43 11.33
CA TRP A 291 20.65 2.91 10.81
C TRP A 291 20.73 2.45 9.34
N ILE A 292 21.49 3.17 8.51
CA ILE A 292 21.69 2.78 7.09
C ILE A 292 22.38 1.41 6.98
N ALA A 293 23.34 1.12 7.85
CA ALA A 293 24.02 -0.16 7.85
C ALA A 293 23.06 -1.31 8.24
N ARG A 294 22.24 -1.09 9.28
CA ARG A 294 21.20 -2.07 9.68
C ARG A 294 20.17 -2.26 8.59
N ALA A 295 19.64 -1.16 8.04
CA ALA A 295 18.65 -1.18 6.96
C ALA A 295 19.18 -1.93 5.72
N ALA A 296 20.43 -1.70 5.32
CA ALA A 296 21.05 -2.42 4.21
C ALA A 296 21.13 -3.94 4.47
N GLY A 297 21.23 -4.37 5.72
CA GLY A 297 21.21 -5.77 6.11
C GLY A 297 19.86 -6.48 5.92
N LEU A 298 18.78 -5.74 5.68
CA LEU A 298 17.44 -6.31 5.39
C LEU A 298 17.32 -6.82 3.95
N VAL A 299 18.23 -6.43 3.06
CA VAL A 299 18.21 -6.83 1.64
C VAL A 299 18.56 -8.31 1.52
N ARG A 300 17.70 -9.05 0.80
CA ARG A 300 17.90 -10.49 0.52
C ARG A 300 18.25 -10.80 -0.93
N GLY A 301 18.50 -9.77 -1.73
CA GLY A 301 18.75 -9.89 -3.17
C GLY A 301 17.53 -9.56 -4.03
N ILE A 302 17.75 -9.42 -5.32
CA ILE A 302 16.69 -9.26 -6.32
C ILE A 302 16.00 -10.62 -6.48
N PRO A 303 14.67 -10.70 -6.38
CA PRO A 303 13.95 -11.93 -6.66
C PRO A 303 14.23 -12.42 -8.09
N GLU A 304 14.35 -13.73 -8.27
CA GLU A 304 14.48 -14.31 -9.61
C GLU A 304 13.32 -13.87 -10.51
N SER A 305 13.65 -13.61 -11.78
CA SER A 305 12.66 -13.24 -12.80
C SER A 305 11.73 -14.41 -13.09
N ARG A 306 10.43 -14.13 -13.07
CA ARG A 306 9.37 -15.09 -13.43
C ARG A 306 8.91 -14.93 -14.87
N VAL A 307 9.34 -13.88 -15.56
CA VAL A 307 8.97 -13.63 -16.97
C VAL A 307 9.40 -14.78 -17.88
N PRO A 308 10.60 -15.39 -17.72
CA PRO A 308 11.00 -16.52 -18.55
C PRO A 308 10.13 -17.79 -18.36
N GLU A 309 9.39 -17.92 -17.25
CA GLU A 309 8.52 -19.07 -16.97
C GLU A 309 7.20 -19.03 -17.77
N LEU A 310 6.85 -17.86 -18.33
CA LEU A 310 5.62 -17.68 -19.09
C LEU A 310 5.76 -18.29 -20.50
N GLU A 311 4.64 -18.82 -20.98
CA GLU A 311 4.49 -19.14 -22.39
C GLU A 311 4.70 -17.90 -23.26
N ARG A 312 5.26 -18.06 -24.46
CA ARG A 312 5.63 -16.94 -25.33
C ARG A 312 4.50 -15.94 -25.55
N ALA A 313 3.30 -16.42 -25.83
CA ALA A 313 2.13 -15.56 -26.09
C ALA A 313 1.71 -14.75 -24.87
N GLU A 314 1.79 -15.33 -23.66
CA GLU A 314 1.50 -14.64 -22.40
C GLU A 314 2.56 -13.59 -22.10
N ARG A 315 3.83 -13.91 -22.33
CA ARG A 315 4.95 -12.98 -22.17
C ARG A 315 4.81 -11.77 -23.08
N ASP A 316 4.60 -12.01 -24.37
CA ASP A 316 4.45 -10.95 -25.37
C ASP A 316 3.26 -10.03 -25.01
N ALA A 317 2.15 -10.61 -24.53
CA ALA A 317 0.97 -9.86 -24.10
C ALA A 317 1.23 -9.04 -22.83
N LEU A 318 1.95 -9.58 -21.84
CA LEU A 318 2.32 -8.89 -20.61
C LEU A 318 3.27 -7.72 -20.90
N GLU A 319 4.31 -7.94 -21.70
CA GLU A 319 5.27 -6.90 -22.09
C GLU A 319 4.57 -5.76 -22.85
N ALA A 320 3.68 -6.11 -23.79
CA ALA A 320 2.88 -5.14 -24.51
C ALA A 320 1.99 -4.30 -23.58
N ALA A 321 1.36 -4.93 -22.57
CA ALA A 321 0.53 -4.25 -21.59
C ALA A 321 1.33 -3.27 -20.71
N CYS A 322 2.60 -3.58 -20.39
CA CYS A 322 3.47 -2.74 -19.57
C CYS A 322 4.18 -1.62 -20.35
N ARG A 323 4.24 -1.70 -21.67
CA ARG A 323 5.13 -0.89 -22.52
C ARG A 323 5.07 0.60 -22.27
N ALA A 324 3.86 1.20 -22.24
CA ALA A 324 3.73 2.65 -22.06
C ALA A 324 4.25 3.13 -20.69
N GLY A 325 4.00 2.35 -19.63
CA GLY A 325 4.55 2.62 -18.30
C GLY A 325 6.06 2.47 -18.25
N GLN A 326 6.61 1.43 -18.91
CA GLN A 326 8.07 1.23 -19.01
C GLN A 326 8.77 2.39 -19.70
N VAL A 327 8.19 2.90 -20.83
CA VAL A 327 8.73 4.08 -21.53
C VAL A 327 8.77 5.31 -20.63
N LEU A 328 7.70 5.57 -19.88
CA LEU A 328 7.65 6.71 -18.95
C LEU A 328 8.69 6.63 -17.83
N LEU A 329 8.98 5.40 -17.38
CA LEU A 329 9.97 5.14 -16.34
C LEU A 329 11.41 5.03 -16.87
N GLY A 330 11.65 5.28 -18.18
CA GLY A 330 12.96 5.14 -18.80
C GLY A 330 13.52 3.71 -18.72
N ARG A 331 12.63 2.71 -18.81
CA ARG A 331 12.95 1.27 -18.73
C ARG A 331 12.71 0.51 -20.05
N ALA A 332 12.40 1.20 -21.14
CA ALA A 332 12.19 0.62 -22.46
C ALA A 332 13.50 0.43 -23.22
#